data_9456c9fe03a94443a3099a0f1530e448
#
_entry.id   9456c9fe03a94443a3099a0f1530e448
#
_cell.length_a   1.000
_cell.length_b   1.000
_cell.length_c   1.000
_cell.angle_alpha   90.00
_cell.angle_beta   90.00
_cell.angle_gamma   90.00
#
_symmetry.space_group_name_H-M   'P 1'
#
loop_
_entity.id
_entity.type
_entity.pdbx_description
1 polymer ?
#
loop_
_entity_poly.entity_id
_entity_poly.type
_entity_poly.pdbx_seq_one_letter_code
_entity_poly.pdbx_strand_id
1 'polypeptide(L)'
;IVLLKNDKKILPLNISTKIGLYGAGAGKTVKGGTGSGDVNNRSNISIYQGLKENGIQIVSEKWLANYESIYAEARRAWKEKILEEAKFVENPFDAYAENPFAMPEGRAVTAEDTVDAQTAIYVVSRISGEGKDRRRVEGDYYLSRREREDIRFLDAQKIPTVLILNSGGPVELTDILEETENICAVLNISQLGQRGGLALANVLLGKVTPGGKLTATWARRYEDYPCAEEYSYLNGKLEREEYKEGIY
;
A
#
# COMPACT_ATOMS: atom_id res chain seq x y z
N ILE A 1 10.15 -3.39 -8.85
CA ILE A 1 10.38 -2.70 -7.55
C ILE A 1 11.29 -1.51 -7.80
N VAL A 2 10.87 -0.34 -7.32
CA VAL A 2 11.62 0.92 -7.44
C VAL A 2 12.05 1.35 -6.03
N LEU A 3 13.34 1.55 -5.83
CA LEU A 3 13.90 2.13 -4.61
C LEU A 3 13.88 3.66 -4.75
N LEU A 4 13.01 4.33 -3.99
CA LEU A 4 12.83 5.78 -4.05
C LEU A 4 13.75 6.53 -3.06
N LYS A 5 14.02 5.91 -1.91
CA LYS A 5 14.84 6.47 -0.83
C LYS A 5 15.58 5.33 -0.11
N ASN A 6 16.84 5.54 0.26
CA ASN A 6 17.60 4.65 1.15
C ASN A 6 18.66 5.46 1.89
N ASP A 7 18.20 6.28 2.81
CA ASP A 7 19.07 7.08 3.67
C ASP A 7 19.59 6.23 4.83
N LYS A 8 20.67 6.68 5.45
CA LYS A 8 21.31 5.97 6.57
C LYS A 8 21.72 4.51 6.23
N LYS A 9 21.66 4.12 4.95
CA LYS A 9 22.03 2.78 4.44
C LYS A 9 21.30 1.64 5.18
N ILE A 10 20.00 1.81 5.47
CA ILE A 10 19.23 0.80 6.17
C ILE A 10 19.04 -0.47 5.35
N LEU A 11 18.97 -0.33 4.02
CA LEU A 11 18.90 -1.46 3.09
C LEU A 11 20.31 -1.74 2.50
N PRO A 12 20.66 -3.01 2.31
CA PRO A 12 19.88 -4.21 2.64
C PRO A 12 19.77 -4.47 4.14
N LEU A 13 18.64 -5.08 4.55
CA LEU A 13 18.43 -5.50 5.94
C LEU A 13 19.36 -6.67 6.31
N ASN A 14 19.81 -6.69 7.55
CA ASN A 14 20.47 -7.88 8.08
C ASN A 14 19.40 -8.94 8.41
N ILE A 15 19.67 -10.20 8.09
CA ILE A 15 18.74 -11.30 8.35
C ILE A 15 18.42 -11.48 9.85
N SER A 16 19.31 -11.08 10.73
CA SER A 16 19.12 -11.13 12.19
C SER A 16 18.29 -9.96 12.74
N THR A 17 17.93 -8.98 11.90
CA THR A 17 17.13 -7.84 12.34
C THR A 17 15.72 -8.27 12.70
N LYS A 18 15.28 -7.90 13.91
CA LYS A 18 13.90 -8.10 14.35
C LYS A 18 13.00 -7.03 13.76
N ILE A 19 11.99 -7.45 13.00
CA ILE A 19 11.13 -6.57 12.21
C ILE A 19 9.75 -6.42 12.84
N GLY A 20 9.33 -5.18 13.08
CA GLY A 20 7.92 -4.83 13.24
C GLY A 20 7.30 -4.63 11.87
N LEU A 21 6.30 -5.43 11.49
CA LEU A 21 5.65 -5.37 10.19
C LEU A 21 4.20 -4.93 10.35
N TYR A 22 3.82 -3.80 9.72
CA TYR A 22 2.54 -3.14 9.90
C TYR A 22 1.95 -2.69 8.57
N GLY A 23 0.70 -2.21 8.62
CA GLY A 23 -0.03 -1.68 7.47
C GLY A 23 -0.85 -2.75 6.72
N ALA A 24 -1.87 -2.30 6.00
CA ALA A 24 -2.87 -3.17 5.40
C ALA A 24 -2.31 -4.24 4.46
N GLY A 25 -1.27 -3.90 3.69
CA GLY A 25 -0.65 -4.82 2.74
C GLY A 25 0.34 -5.82 3.34
N ALA A 26 0.67 -5.71 4.62
CA ALA A 26 1.68 -6.56 5.26
C ALA A 26 1.36 -8.07 5.14
N GLY A 27 0.17 -8.45 5.61
CA GLY A 27 -0.37 -9.82 5.49
C GLY A 27 -1.30 -10.01 4.29
N LYS A 28 -1.90 -8.92 3.78
CA LYS A 28 -2.84 -8.90 2.65
C LYS A 28 -2.29 -8.11 1.48
N THR A 29 -1.12 -8.48 1.02
CA THR A 29 -0.42 -7.81 -0.07
C THR A 29 -1.27 -7.77 -1.34
N VAL A 30 -1.46 -6.57 -1.88
CA VAL A 30 -2.21 -6.36 -3.12
C VAL A 30 -1.38 -6.89 -4.29
N LYS A 31 -1.88 -7.93 -4.94
CA LYS A 31 -1.21 -8.65 -6.02
C LYS A 31 -1.51 -8.08 -7.41
N GLY A 32 -2.69 -7.47 -7.56
CA GLY A 32 -3.23 -6.94 -8.81
C GLY A 32 -4.45 -6.07 -8.55
N GLY A 33 -4.95 -5.39 -9.56
CA GLY A 33 -6.16 -4.59 -9.51
C GLY A 33 -7.43 -5.43 -9.48
N THR A 34 -8.57 -4.78 -9.22
CA THR A 34 -9.92 -5.37 -9.36
C THR A 34 -10.32 -5.47 -10.84
N GLY A 35 -11.42 -6.16 -11.12
CA GLY A 35 -11.87 -6.42 -12.48
C GLY A 35 -11.12 -7.58 -13.11
N SER A 36 -10.75 -7.48 -14.36
CA SER A 36 -10.02 -8.52 -15.11
C SER A 36 -8.64 -8.85 -14.54
N GLY A 37 -8.06 -7.95 -13.74
CA GLY A 37 -6.80 -8.16 -13.01
C GLY A 37 -6.92 -9.01 -11.74
N ASP A 38 -8.13 -9.25 -11.22
CA ASP A 38 -8.35 -10.05 -10.00
C ASP A 38 -8.44 -11.55 -10.31
N VAL A 39 -7.31 -12.12 -10.65
CA VAL A 39 -7.19 -13.53 -11.04
C VAL A 39 -7.27 -14.44 -9.82
N ASN A 40 -8.02 -15.53 -9.94
CA ASN A 40 -8.05 -16.61 -8.96
C ASN A 40 -6.73 -17.38 -8.95
N ASN A 41 -5.96 -17.26 -7.90
CA ASN A 41 -4.66 -17.90 -7.75
C ASN A 41 -4.76 -19.09 -6.79
N ARG A 42 -4.01 -20.15 -7.08
CA ARG A 42 -3.85 -21.28 -6.14
C ARG A 42 -3.11 -20.88 -4.86
N SER A 43 -2.18 -19.95 -4.97
CA SER A 43 -1.39 -19.43 -3.85
C SER A 43 -1.03 -17.98 -4.09
N ASN A 44 -0.86 -17.22 -3.04
CA ASN A 44 -0.35 -15.86 -3.06
C ASN A 44 0.62 -15.72 -1.87
N ILE A 45 1.82 -15.23 -2.14
CA ILE A 45 2.84 -15.00 -1.10
C ILE A 45 2.79 -13.54 -0.70
N SER A 46 2.28 -13.27 0.49
CA SER A 46 2.25 -11.92 1.07
C SER A 46 3.67 -11.46 1.48
N ILE A 47 3.80 -10.16 1.78
CA ILE A 47 5.05 -9.61 2.32
C ILE A 47 5.45 -10.34 3.60
N TYR A 48 4.50 -10.57 4.50
CA TYR A 48 4.72 -11.34 5.72
C TYR A 48 5.28 -12.74 5.43
N GLN A 49 4.63 -13.48 4.54
CA GLN A 49 5.09 -14.83 4.17
C GLN A 49 6.47 -14.80 3.52
N GLY A 50 6.71 -13.86 2.59
CA GLY A 50 7.99 -13.74 1.90
C GLY A 50 9.15 -13.43 2.85
N LEU A 51 8.93 -12.59 3.88
CA LEU A 51 9.92 -12.32 4.91
C LEU A 51 10.16 -13.56 5.80
N LYS A 52 9.10 -14.25 6.22
CA LYS A 52 9.20 -15.48 7.04
C LYS A 52 9.92 -16.61 6.30
N GLU A 53 9.61 -16.85 5.02
CA GLU A 53 10.29 -17.85 4.18
C GLU A 53 11.80 -17.54 4.02
N ASN A 54 12.18 -16.27 4.13
CA ASN A 54 13.58 -15.85 4.11
C ASN A 54 14.26 -15.84 5.48
N GLY A 55 13.58 -16.28 6.54
CA GLY A 55 14.13 -16.43 7.89
C GLY A 55 14.13 -15.13 8.72
N ILE A 56 13.43 -14.10 8.28
CA ILE A 56 13.28 -12.85 9.05
C ILE A 56 12.38 -13.08 10.26
N GLN A 57 12.84 -12.61 11.42
CA GLN A 57 12.04 -12.62 12.65
C GLN A 57 11.07 -11.43 12.66
N ILE A 58 9.78 -11.72 12.62
CA ILE A 58 8.71 -10.72 12.76
C ILE A 58 8.28 -10.70 14.24
N VAL A 59 8.26 -9.50 14.84
CA VAL A 59 7.91 -9.33 16.27
C VAL A 59 6.48 -8.82 16.48
N SER A 60 5.82 -8.34 15.44
CA SER A 60 4.46 -7.77 15.47
C SER A 60 3.35 -8.79 15.13
N GLU A 61 3.56 -10.07 15.45
CA GLU A 61 2.62 -11.17 15.13
C GLU A 61 1.20 -10.93 15.68
N LYS A 62 1.07 -10.31 16.87
CA LYS A 62 -0.22 -9.97 17.47
C LYS A 62 -0.98 -8.92 16.66
N TRP A 63 -0.27 -7.91 16.15
CA TRP A 63 -0.85 -6.88 15.29
C TRP A 63 -1.35 -7.49 13.97
N LEU A 64 -0.53 -8.33 13.35
CA LEU A 64 -0.86 -9.02 12.10
C LEU A 64 -2.07 -9.96 12.26
N ALA A 65 -2.12 -10.73 13.34
CA ALA A 65 -3.26 -11.61 13.63
C ALA A 65 -4.55 -10.81 13.86
N ASN A 66 -4.47 -9.67 14.54
CA ASN A 66 -5.62 -8.76 14.68
C ASN A 66 -6.08 -8.23 13.34
N TYR A 67 -5.14 -7.78 12.49
CA TYR A 67 -5.47 -7.29 11.15
C TYR A 67 -6.11 -8.38 10.28
N GLU A 68 -5.66 -9.62 10.38
CA GLU A 68 -6.29 -10.77 9.70
C GLU A 68 -7.77 -10.89 10.04
N SER A 69 -8.12 -10.75 11.32
CA SER A 69 -9.51 -10.81 11.78
C SER A 69 -10.35 -9.64 11.24
N ILE A 70 -9.81 -8.42 11.32
CA ILE A 70 -10.46 -7.21 10.77
C ILE A 70 -10.73 -7.38 9.27
N TYR A 71 -9.72 -7.84 8.54
CA TYR A 71 -9.84 -8.06 7.09
C TYR A 71 -10.87 -9.13 6.73
N ALA A 72 -10.88 -10.26 7.46
CA ALA A 72 -11.84 -11.34 7.25
C ALA A 72 -13.28 -10.87 7.48
N GLU A 73 -13.50 -10.08 8.53
CA GLU A 73 -14.81 -9.50 8.82
C GLU A 73 -15.25 -8.50 7.75
N ALA A 74 -14.37 -7.59 7.35
CA ALA A 74 -14.66 -6.63 6.28
C ALA A 74 -14.98 -7.33 4.95
N ARG A 75 -14.27 -8.41 4.60
CA ARG A 75 -14.55 -9.21 3.39
C ARG A 75 -15.89 -9.91 3.47
N ARG A 76 -16.26 -10.42 4.64
CA ARG A 76 -17.58 -11.05 4.86
C ARG A 76 -18.69 -10.02 4.67
N ALA A 77 -18.61 -8.90 5.38
CA ALA A 77 -19.60 -7.83 5.30
C ALA A 77 -19.75 -7.28 3.86
N TRP A 78 -18.63 -7.10 3.16
CA TRP A 78 -18.65 -6.68 1.76
C TRP A 78 -19.34 -7.70 0.84
N LYS A 79 -19.09 -8.99 1.02
CA LYS A 79 -19.77 -10.04 0.23
C LYS A 79 -21.27 -10.07 0.50
N GLU A 80 -21.68 -9.98 1.76
CA GLU A 80 -23.09 -9.92 2.17
C GLU A 80 -23.79 -8.72 1.54
N LYS A 81 -23.14 -7.54 1.56
CA LYS A 81 -23.66 -6.33 0.89
C LYS A 81 -23.89 -6.55 -0.61
N ILE A 82 -22.88 -7.07 -1.32
CA ILE A 82 -22.98 -7.30 -2.76
C ILE A 82 -24.10 -8.31 -3.09
N LEU A 83 -24.19 -9.40 -2.33
CA LEU A 83 -25.24 -10.40 -2.53
C LEU A 83 -26.64 -9.84 -2.27
N GLU A 84 -26.77 -8.90 -1.34
CA GLU A 84 -28.05 -8.23 -1.07
C GLU A 84 -28.39 -7.26 -2.21
N GLU A 85 -27.47 -6.41 -2.63
CA GLU A 85 -27.69 -5.44 -3.71
C GLU A 85 -27.92 -6.13 -5.06
N ALA A 86 -27.29 -7.27 -5.32
CA ALA A 86 -27.48 -8.05 -6.54
C ALA A 86 -28.91 -8.53 -6.76
N LYS A 87 -29.76 -8.54 -5.71
CA LYS A 87 -31.18 -8.90 -5.84
C LYS A 87 -32.02 -7.80 -6.49
N PHE A 88 -31.51 -6.57 -6.52
CA PHE A 88 -32.26 -5.38 -6.96
C PHE A 88 -31.74 -4.81 -8.29
N VAL A 89 -30.75 -5.44 -8.91
CA VAL A 89 -30.17 -5.04 -10.20
C VAL A 89 -30.43 -6.11 -11.25
N GLU A 90 -30.57 -5.71 -12.52
CA GLU A 90 -30.81 -6.64 -13.63
C GLU A 90 -29.63 -7.58 -13.87
N ASN A 91 -28.41 -7.03 -13.81
CA ASN A 91 -27.17 -7.79 -13.92
C ASN A 91 -26.45 -7.82 -12.56
N PRO A 92 -26.34 -8.99 -11.88
CA PRO A 92 -25.67 -9.11 -10.59
C PRO A 92 -24.20 -8.62 -10.59
N PHE A 93 -23.54 -8.58 -11.75
CA PHE A 93 -22.20 -8.05 -11.89
C PHE A 93 -22.13 -6.54 -11.60
N ASP A 94 -23.22 -5.80 -11.85
CA ASP A 94 -23.27 -4.36 -11.59
C ASP A 94 -23.14 -4.06 -10.10
N ALA A 95 -23.77 -4.87 -9.23
CA ALA A 95 -23.60 -4.74 -7.78
C ALA A 95 -22.14 -4.91 -7.35
N TYR A 96 -21.40 -5.82 -7.99
CA TYR A 96 -19.96 -5.99 -7.73
C TYR A 96 -19.15 -4.80 -8.25
N ALA A 97 -19.42 -4.33 -9.46
CA ALA A 97 -18.68 -3.26 -10.11
C ALA A 97 -18.87 -1.91 -9.38
N GLU A 98 -20.10 -1.66 -8.87
CA GLU A 98 -20.40 -0.43 -8.12
C GLU A 98 -19.84 -0.42 -6.70
N ASN A 99 -19.53 -1.57 -6.13
CA ASN A 99 -19.04 -1.73 -4.76
C ASN A 99 -17.65 -2.37 -4.71
N PRO A 100 -16.58 -1.72 -5.19
CA PRO A 100 -15.24 -2.27 -5.09
C PRO A 100 -14.85 -2.46 -3.62
N PHE A 101 -14.18 -3.58 -3.32
CA PHE A 101 -13.69 -3.82 -1.97
C PHE A 101 -12.60 -2.80 -1.60
N ALA A 102 -12.81 -2.08 -0.50
CA ALA A 102 -11.78 -1.25 0.12
C ALA A 102 -11.11 -2.03 1.26
N MET A 103 -9.78 -2.01 1.31
CA MET A 103 -9.05 -2.62 2.42
C MET A 103 -9.36 -1.87 3.71
N PRO A 104 -9.74 -2.58 4.79
CA PRO A 104 -9.97 -1.92 6.06
C PRO A 104 -8.66 -1.37 6.64
N GLU A 105 -8.77 -0.33 7.45
CA GLU A 105 -7.66 0.12 8.29
C GLU A 105 -7.42 -0.88 9.43
N GLY A 106 -6.16 -1.04 9.82
CA GLY A 106 -5.80 -1.80 11.02
C GLY A 106 -6.09 -0.99 12.29
N ARG A 107 -6.01 -1.66 13.46
CA ARG A 107 -5.92 -0.92 14.71
C ARG A 107 -4.62 -0.13 14.80
N ALA A 108 -4.57 0.85 15.66
CA ALA A 108 -3.36 1.61 15.92
C ALA A 108 -2.17 0.70 16.28
N VAL A 109 -1.00 1.07 15.80
CA VAL A 109 0.26 0.51 16.31
C VAL A 109 0.51 1.07 17.71
N THR A 110 0.83 0.21 18.66
CA THR A 110 1.05 0.58 20.07
C THR A 110 2.47 0.23 20.54
N ALA A 111 2.84 0.71 21.72
CA ALA A 111 4.14 0.39 22.30
C ALA A 111 4.35 -1.12 22.49
N GLU A 112 3.27 -1.87 22.79
CA GLU A 112 3.36 -3.34 22.90
C GLU A 112 3.71 -4.01 21.58
N ASP A 113 3.25 -3.45 20.45
CA ASP A 113 3.52 -4.00 19.12
C ASP A 113 4.96 -3.74 18.67
N THR A 114 5.62 -2.74 19.25
CA THR A 114 6.97 -2.32 18.88
C THR A 114 8.05 -2.86 19.82
N VAL A 115 7.68 -3.56 20.87
CA VAL A 115 8.65 -4.24 21.75
C VAL A 115 9.58 -5.12 20.93
N ASP A 116 10.87 -4.97 21.10
CA ASP A 116 11.91 -5.69 20.36
C ASP A 116 12.05 -5.33 18.84
N ALA A 117 11.23 -4.47 18.28
CA ALA A 117 11.39 -4.06 16.88
C ALA A 117 12.66 -3.19 16.72
N GLN A 118 13.61 -3.69 15.95
CA GLN A 118 14.83 -2.95 15.60
C GLN A 118 14.65 -2.11 14.32
N THR A 119 13.72 -2.53 13.47
CA THR A 119 13.32 -1.82 12.26
C THR A 119 11.83 -2.07 12.04
N ALA A 120 11.11 -1.08 11.59
CA ALA A 120 9.74 -1.22 11.16
C ALA A 120 9.65 -1.30 9.62
N ILE A 121 8.75 -2.13 9.11
CA ILE A 121 8.28 -2.07 7.73
C ILE A 121 6.81 -1.69 7.79
N TYR A 122 6.45 -0.54 7.23
CA TYR A 122 5.07 -0.10 7.14
C TYR A 122 4.58 -0.16 5.70
N VAL A 123 3.49 -0.87 5.44
CA VAL A 123 2.99 -1.15 4.09
C VAL A 123 1.72 -0.35 3.82
N VAL A 124 1.86 0.69 3.01
CA VAL A 124 0.74 1.49 2.49
C VAL A 124 0.19 0.78 1.26
N SER A 125 -1.07 0.37 1.31
CA SER A 125 -1.68 -0.40 0.21
C SER A 125 -2.90 0.27 -0.36
N ARG A 126 -3.03 0.22 -1.69
CA ARG A 126 -4.21 0.68 -2.42
C ARG A 126 -4.62 -0.36 -3.43
N ILE A 127 -5.89 -0.71 -3.44
CA ILE A 127 -6.49 -1.51 -4.50
C ILE A 127 -6.99 -0.54 -5.56
N SER A 128 -6.47 -0.63 -6.76
CA SER A 128 -6.98 0.07 -7.93
C SER A 128 -7.73 -0.91 -8.83
N GLY A 129 -8.71 -0.41 -9.56
CA GLY A 129 -9.54 -1.22 -10.43
C GLY A 129 -9.71 -0.60 -11.80
N GLU A 130 -10.20 -1.41 -12.73
CA GLU A 130 -10.58 -1.00 -14.05
C GLU A 130 -11.81 -0.07 -14.00
N GLY A 131 -11.81 0.98 -14.82
CA GLY A 131 -12.94 1.89 -14.99
C GLY A 131 -13.14 2.93 -13.88
N LYS A 132 -12.26 3.02 -12.90
CA LYS A 132 -12.34 4.04 -11.84
C LYS A 132 -10.97 4.67 -11.57
N ASP A 133 -10.92 5.99 -11.60
CA ASP A 133 -9.73 6.74 -11.22
C ASP A 133 -9.55 6.75 -9.71
N ARG A 134 -8.30 6.92 -9.30
CA ARG A 134 -7.97 7.16 -7.91
C ARG A 134 -8.43 8.57 -7.51
N ARG A 135 -8.94 8.69 -6.31
CA ARG A 135 -9.53 9.93 -5.81
C ARG A 135 -8.53 10.71 -4.97
N ARG A 136 -8.60 12.03 -5.06
CA ARG A 136 -7.84 12.98 -4.24
C ARG A 136 -8.42 13.06 -2.83
N VAL A 137 -8.34 11.95 -2.07
CA VAL A 137 -8.85 11.84 -0.71
C VAL A 137 -7.90 11.04 0.17
N GLU A 138 -8.08 11.15 1.50
CA GLU A 138 -7.39 10.31 2.48
C GLU A 138 -7.70 8.83 2.25
N GLY A 139 -6.69 7.99 2.44
CA GLY A 139 -6.81 6.54 2.23
C GLY A 139 -6.76 6.13 0.75
N ASP A 140 -6.67 7.08 -0.18
CA ASP A 140 -6.47 6.82 -1.60
C ASP A 140 -5.19 7.52 -2.10
N TYR A 141 -5.27 8.72 -2.70
CA TYR A 141 -4.09 9.47 -3.13
C TYR A 141 -3.26 9.95 -1.93
N TYR A 142 -3.91 10.41 -0.88
CA TYR A 142 -3.25 10.78 0.37
C TYR A 142 -3.16 9.60 1.33
N LEU A 143 -2.19 9.66 2.25
CA LEU A 143 -2.17 8.76 3.40
C LEU A 143 -3.45 8.93 4.22
N SER A 144 -3.99 7.82 4.71
CA SER A 144 -5.10 7.89 5.65
C SER A 144 -4.65 8.49 6.97
N ARG A 145 -5.61 8.93 7.78
CA ARG A 145 -5.32 9.41 9.13
C ARG A 145 -4.58 8.36 9.95
N ARG A 146 -5.01 7.09 9.89
CA ARG A 146 -4.39 5.97 10.61
C ARG A 146 -2.96 5.73 10.14
N GLU A 147 -2.71 5.72 8.85
CA GLU A 147 -1.37 5.55 8.30
C GLU A 147 -0.42 6.65 8.79
N ARG A 148 -0.86 7.91 8.79
CA ARG A 148 -0.05 9.02 9.32
C ARG A 148 0.20 8.89 10.82
N GLU A 149 -0.82 8.55 11.61
CA GLU A 149 -0.68 8.37 13.07
C GLU A 149 0.29 7.24 13.41
N ASP A 150 0.19 6.11 12.74
CA ASP A 150 1.07 4.96 12.96
C ASP A 150 2.53 5.27 12.57
N ILE A 151 2.75 5.93 11.42
CA ILE A 151 4.09 6.32 10.98
C ILE A 151 4.71 7.33 11.95
N ARG A 152 3.95 8.36 12.38
CA ARG A 152 4.41 9.32 13.39
C ARG A 152 4.70 8.65 14.74
N PHE A 153 3.89 7.66 15.12
CA PHE A 153 4.14 6.88 16.33
C PHE A 153 5.47 6.11 16.24
N LEU A 154 5.73 5.42 15.12
CA LEU A 154 7.00 4.72 14.89
C LEU A 154 8.19 5.68 14.91
N ASP A 155 8.04 6.86 14.32
CA ASP A 155 9.05 7.92 14.34
C ASP A 155 9.34 8.43 15.75
N ALA A 156 8.29 8.68 16.55
CA ALA A 156 8.41 9.09 17.94
C ALA A 156 9.12 8.04 18.81
N GLN A 157 8.97 6.75 18.49
CA GLN A 157 9.71 5.64 19.09
C GLN A 157 11.17 5.54 18.58
N LYS A 158 11.56 6.38 17.62
CA LYS A 158 12.88 6.37 16.95
C LYS A 158 13.21 5.03 16.28
N ILE A 159 12.20 4.34 15.79
CA ILE A 159 12.38 3.07 15.09
C ILE A 159 12.65 3.36 13.62
N PRO A 160 13.83 2.98 13.08
CA PRO A 160 14.11 3.12 11.66
C PRO A 160 13.04 2.40 10.84
N THR A 161 12.39 3.13 9.94
CA THR A 161 11.21 2.64 9.21
C THR A 161 11.49 2.55 7.72
N VAL A 162 11.14 1.41 7.13
CA VAL A 162 11.07 1.18 5.69
C VAL A 162 9.61 1.29 5.27
N LEU A 163 9.29 2.28 4.45
CA LEU A 163 7.96 2.50 3.92
C LEU A 163 7.80 1.77 2.58
N ILE A 164 6.80 0.93 2.47
CA ILE A 164 6.49 0.18 1.25
C ILE A 164 5.19 0.70 0.64
N LEU A 165 5.24 1.11 -0.62
CA LEU A 165 4.06 1.50 -1.39
C LEU A 165 3.62 0.33 -2.26
N ASN A 166 2.56 -0.36 -1.82
CA ASN A 166 1.88 -1.42 -2.54
C ASN A 166 0.62 -0.85 -3.22
N SER A 167 0.86 0.00 -4.22
CA SER A 167 -0.16 0.77 -4.92
C SER A 167 0.15 0.83 -6.41
N GLY A 168 -0.87 0.75 -7.25
CA GLY A 168 -0.72 0.85 -8.72
C GLY A 168 -0.35 2.24 -9.23
N GLY A 169 -0.47 3.27 -8.41
CA GLY A 169 -0.13 4.66 -8.74
C GLY A 169 0.49 5.40 -7.55
N PRO A 170 0.79 6.70 -7.70
CA PRO A 170 1.46 7.50 -6.67
C PRO A 170 0.61 7.64 -5.41
N VAL A 171 1.29 7.79 -4.28
CA VAL A 171 0.74 8.23 -3.00
C VAL A 171 1.55 9.45 -2.57
N GLU A 172 0.89 10.53 -2.20
CA GLU A 172 1.57 11.73 -1.72
C GLU A 172 2.19 11.48 -0.35
N LEU A 173 3.49 11.71 -0.24
CA LEU A 173 4.28 11.46 0.96
C LEU A 173 4.99 12.71 1.48
N THR A 174 4.85 13.86 0.82
CA THR A 174 5.66 15.05 1.11
C THR A 174 5.58 15.43 2.57
N ASP A 175 4.38 15.61 3.11
CA ASP A 175 4.22 16.04 4.49
C ASP A 175 4.83 15.05 5.49
N ILE A 176 4.54 13.75 5.33
CA ILE A 176 5.05 12.73 6.28
C ILE A 176 6.56 12.58 6.20
N LEU A 177 7.18 12.78 5.02
CA LEU A 177 8.63 12.74 4.86
C LEU A 177 9.32 13.99 5.42
N GLU A 178 8.64 15.15 5.42
CA GLU A 178 9.14 16.39 6.01
C GLU A 178 8.99 16.41 7.54
N GLU A 179 7.95 15.75 8.07
CA GLU A 179 7.63 15.71 9.50
C GLU A 179 8.41 14.63 10.27
N THR A 180 8.96 13.61 9.60
CA THR A 180 9.58 12.44 10.25
C THR A 180 11.06 12.30 9.89
N GLU A 181 11.85 11.86 10.86
CA GLU A 181 13.30 11.66 10.69
C GLU A 181 13.70 10.19 10.48
N ASN A 182 12.83 9.26 10.84
CA ASN A 182 13.14 7.84 10.89
C ASN A 182 12.54 7.01 9.73
N ILE A 183 11.89 7.65 8.75
CA ILE A 183 11.63 6.99 7.46
C ILE A 183 12.94 6.93 6.67
N CYS A 184 13.66 5.82 6.81
CA CYS A 184 15.01 5.65 6.26
C CYS A 184 15.03 5.10 4.85
N ALA A 185 13.99 4.38 4.43
CA ALA A 185 13.85 3.89 3.06
C ALA A 185 12.40 3.94 2.58
N VAL A 186 12.22 4.15 1.28
CA VAL A 186 10.91 4.11 0.61
C VAL A 186 11.05 3.28 -0.65
N LEU A 187 10.20 2.26 -0.81
CA LEU A 187 10.12 1.44 -2.01
C LEU A 187 8.71 1.47 -2.59
N ASN A 188 8.63 1.69 -3.90
CA ASN A 188 7.40 1.42 -4.64
C ASN A 188 7.46 0.00 -5.22
N ILE A 189 6.51 -0.82 -4.82
CA ILE A 189 6.41 -2.21 -5.29
C ILE A 189 5.25 -2.42 -6.26
N SER A 190 4.44 -1.40 -6.48
CA SER A 190 3.21 -1.53 -7.28
C SER A 190 2.39 -2.76 -6.87
N GLN A 191 1.93 -3.54 -7.83
CA GLN A 191 1.15 -4.77 -7.64
C GLN A 191 1.93 -5.94 -8.27
N LEU A 192 2.73 -6.64 -7.47
CA LEU A 192 3.77 -7.57 -7.92
C LEU A 192 3.29 -8.99 -8.29
N GLY A 193 1.97 -9.23 -8.31
CA GLY A 193 1.43 -10.55 -8.61
C GLY A 193 1.62 -11.56 -7.47
N GLN A 194 1.51 -12.85 -7.80
CA GLN A 194 1.41 -13.95 -6.83
C GLN A 194 2.61 -14.13 -5.90
N ARG A 195 3.80 -13.80 -6.36
CA ARG A 195 5.05 -13.99 -5.63
C ARG A 195 5.68 -12.67 -5.17
N GLY A 196 4.87 -11.60 -5.14
CA GLY A 196 5.31 -10.25 -4.83
C GLY A 196 6.01 -10.13 -3.47
N GLY A 197 5.49 -10.79 -2.43
CA GLY A 197 6.11 -10.79 -1.11
C GLY A 197 7.49 -11.42 -1.09
N LEU A 198 7.70 -12.51 -1.83
CA LEU A 198 9.02 -13.15 -1.96
C LEU A 198 10.00 -12.26 -2.73
N ALA A 199 9.54 -11.64 -3.83
CA ALA A 199 10.35 -10.73 -4.62
C ALA A 199 10.81 -9.52 -3.78
N LEU A 200 9.90 -8.94 -3.00
CA LEU A 200 10.24 -7.85 -2.09
C LEU A 200 11.23 -8.29 -1.01
N ALA A 201 11.01 -9.44 -0.37
CA ALA A 201 11.92 -9.96 0.65
C ALA A 201 13.35 -10.14 0.11
N ASN A 202 13.50 -10.64 -1.12
CA ASN A 202 14.80 -10.76 -1.78
C ASN A 202 15.48 -9.41 -2.00
N VAL A 203 14.72 -8.36 -2.36
CA VAL A 203 15.25 -6.99 -2.50
C VAL A 203 15.65 -6.42 -1.14
N LEU A 204 14.78 -6.53 -0.13
CA LEU A 204 15.05 -6.02 1.22
C LEU A 204 16.31 -6.64 1.84
N LEU A 205 16.59 -7.90 1.53
CA LEU A 205 17.78 -8.63 2.02
C LEU A 205 19.01 -8.50 1.10
N GLY A 206 18.92 -7.70 0.04
CA GLY A 206 20.04 -7.50 -0.89
C GLY A 206 20.38 -8.71 -1.77
N LYS A 207 19.51 -9.75 -1.80
CA LYS A 207 19.69 -10.90 -2.70
C LYS A 207 19.50 -10.50 -4.17
N VAL A 208 18.71 -9.45 -4.40
CA VAL A 208 18.45 -8.87 -5.72
C VAL A 208 18.46 -7.35 -5.60
N THR A 209 19.17 -6.69 -6.52
CA THR A 209 19.19 -5.23 -6.60
C THR A 209 17.89 -4.72 -7.24
N PRO A 210 17.20 -3.73 -6.64
CA PRO A 210 16.01 -3.14 -7.24
C PRO A 210 16.39 -2.34 -8.49
N GLY A 211 16.07 -2.87 -9.67
CA GLY A 211 16.38 -2.25 -10.97
C GLY A 211 15.25 -1.43 -11.58
N GLY A 212 14.07 -1.40 -10.94
CA GLY A 212 12.91 -0.67 -11.43
C GLY A 212 13.12 0.85 -11.47
N LYS A 213 12.43 1.51 -12.40
CA LYS A 213 12.36 2.97 -12.52
C LYS A 213 10.91 3.39 -12.53
N LEU A 214 10.62 4.60 -12.08
CA LEU A 214 9.30 5.20 -12.27
C LEU A 214 9.07 5.43 -13.76
N THR A 215 7.87 5.16 -14.22
CA THR A 215 7.46 5.36 -15.62
C THR A 215 7.03 6.81 -15.89
N ALA A 216 6.78 7.57 -14.83
CA ALA A 216 6.41 8.98 -14.89
C ALA A 216 7.00 9.70 -13.67
N THR A 217 7.15 11.00 -13.74
CA THR A 217 7.52 11.83 -12.59
C THR A 217 6.38 11.85 -11.59
N TRP A 218 6.68 11.57 -10.32
CA TRP A 218 5.74 11.75 -9.24
C TRP A 218 5.92 13.14 -8.65
N ALA A 219 4.87 13.94 -8.71
CA ALA A 219 4.85 15.27 -8.12
C ALA A 219 4.99 15.18 -6.58
N ARG A 220 5.55 16.22 -5.97
CA ARG A 220 5.62 16.32 -4.51
C ARG A 220 4.23 16.51 -3.92
N ARG A 221 3.43 17.38 -4.53
CA ARG A 221 2.04 17.67 -4.18
C ARG A 221 1.15 17.47 -5.38
N TYR A 222 -0.10 17.14 -5.14
CA TYR A 222 -1.09 16.96 -6.22
C TYR A 222 -1.17 18.20 -7.12
N GLU A 223 -1.11 19.37 -6.55
CA GLU A 223 -1.20 20.66 -7.24
C GLU A 223 -0.03 20.93 -8.18
N ASP A 224 1.07 20.20 -8.04
CA ASP A 224 2.25 20.32 -8.92
C ASP A 224 2.05 19.61 -10.27
N TYR A 225 0.97 18.81 -10.42
CA TYR A 225 0.63 18.24 -11.73
C TYR A 225 0.00 19.31 -12.62
N PRO A 226 0.46 19.47 -13.87
CA PRO A 226 -0.05 20.50 -14.78
C PRO A 226 -1.57 20.41 -15.06
N CYS A 227 -2.13 19.21 -14.99
CA CYS A 227 -3.56 18.93 -15.23
C CYS A 227 -4.36 18.64 -13.95
N ALA A 228 -3.81 19.00 -12.77
CA ALA A 228 -4.43 18.63 -11.47
C ALA A 228 -5.89 19.09 -11.32
N GLU A 229 -6.22 20.28 -11.85
CA GLU A 229 -7.55 20.88 -11.75
C GLU A 229 -8.57 20.27 -12.72
N GLU A 230 -8.11 19.60 -13.78
CA GLU A 230 -8.95 19.09 -14.86
C GLU A 230 -8.89 17.56 -14.99
N TYR A 231 -8.02 16.90 -14.20
CA TYR A 231 -7.81 15.47 -14.30
C TYR A 231 -9.11 14.66 -14.18
N SER A 232 -9.27 13.69 -15.10
CA SER A 232 -10.46 12.82 -15.17
C SER A 232 -11.76 13.62 -15.34
N TYR A 233 -11.74 14.72 -16.09
CA TYR A 233 -12.90 15.61 -16.26
C TYR A 233 -13.51 16.02 -14.92
N LEU A 234 -12.69 16.16 -13.87
CA LEU A 234 -13.12 16.34 -12.47
C LEU A 234 -14.20 15.31 -12.04
N ASN A 235 -13.96 14.04 -12.33
CA ASN A 235 -14.93 12.95 -12.12
C ASN A 235 -16.26 13.17 -12.85
N GLY A 236 -16.20 13.61 -14.10
CA GLY A 236 -17.36 13.80 -14.96
C GLY A 236 -18.07 15.15 -14.79
N LYS A 237 -17.48 16.10 -14.09
CA LYS A 237 -18.03 17.47 -13.96
C LYS A 237 -17.68 18.39 -15.14
N LEU A 238 -16.65 18.05 -15.88
CA LEU A 238 -16.22 18.80 -17.07
C LEU A 238 -16.60 18.01 -18.32
N GLU A 239 -17.01 18.73 -19.38
CA GLU A 239 -17.29 18.16 -20.71
C GLU A 239 -16.01 18.00 -21.53
N ARG A 240 -14.94 18.72 -21.16
CA ARG A 240 -13.67 18.76 -21.89
C ARG A 240 -12.52 18.88 -20.90
N GLU A 241 -11.47 18.11 -21.16
CA GLU A 241 -10.18 18.22 -20.49
C GLU A 241 -9.15 18.84 -21.45
N GLU A 242 -8.37 19.82 -20.97
CA GLU A 242 -7.25 20.37 -21.70
C GLU A 242 -5.95 19.83 -21.15
N TYR A 243 -5.25 19.06 -21.96
CA TYR A 243 -3.97 18.49 -21.59
C TYR A 243 -2.87 19.56 -21.65
N LYS A 244 -2.41 20.01 -20.49
CA LYS A 244 -1.42 21.10 -20.37
C LYS A 244 0.02 20.61 -20.26
N GLU A 245 0.22 19.31 -20.14
CA GLU A 245 1.57 18.75 -20.10
C GLU A 245 2.23 18.83 -21.48
N GLY A 246 3.47 19.30 -21.48
CA GLY A 246 4.34 19.26 -22.65
C GLY A 246 5.30 18.08 -22.58
N ILE A 247 6.35 18.17 -23.38
CA ILE A 247 7.45 17.19 -23.36
C ILE A 247 8.51 17.51 -22.29
N TYR A 248 8.30 18.59 -21.52
CA TYR A 248 9.19 19.05 -20.46
C TYR A 248 8.39 19.33 -19.21
#